data_95d7681e9c3ef64e226187227d55d1dc
#
_entry.id   95d7681e9c3ef64e226187227d55d1dc
#
_cell.length_a   1.000
_cell.length_b   1.000
_cell.length_c   1.000
_cell.angle_alpha   90.00
_cell.angle_beta   90.00
_cell.angle_gamma   90.00
#
_symmetry.space_group_name_H-M   'P 1'
#
loop_
_entity.id
_entity.type
_entity.pdbx_description
1 polymer ?
#
loop_
_entity_poly.entity_id
_entity_poly.type
_entity_poly.pdbx_seq_one_letter_code
_entity_poly.pdbx_strand_id
1 'polypeptide(L)'
;IAPHIAVAVACYLFYQRFDAVGSLAGFVAAHTVLTLPFVIFTVSATLSRIDPDLESAAMSCGASRLTAFLQVTLPLSTPGLLSGALFAFIISFDEPVVSFFISSIRDRMLPRRMFEDIEASLTPVIPAIATLLTLLSIAVLLAVALLRHMEQRRRNT
;
A
#
# COMPACT_ATOMS: atom_id res chain seq x y z
N ILE A 1 -9.19 15.28 3.32
CA ILE A 1 -9.21 13.81 3.46
C ILE A 1 -10.67 13.44 3.63
N ALA A 2 -11.23 12.63 2.70
CA ALA A 2 -12.62 12.19 2.81
C ALA A 2 -12.76 11.22 3.98
N PRO A 3 -13.90 11.23 4.72
CA PRO A 3 -14.15 10.24 5.75
C PRO A 3 -14.15 8.82 5.14
N HIS A 4 -13.43 7.89 5.75
CA HIS A 4 -13.29 6.52 5.23
C HIS A 4 -14.64 5.84 4.97
N ILE A 5 -15.63 6.11 5.82
CA ILE A 5 -16.98 5.57 5.66
C ILE A 5 -17.67 6.09 4.37
N ALA A 6 -17.46 7.36 4.00
CA ALA A 6 -18.03 7.92 2.78
C ALA A 6 -17.40 7.27 1.53
N VAL A 7 -16.08 7.03 1.57
CA VAL A 7 -15.37 6.30 0.51
C VAL A 7 -15.87 4.86 0.41
N ALA A 8 -16.02 4.17 1.55
CA ALA A 8 -16.50 2.80 1.61
C ALA A 8 -17.92 2.65 1.01
N VAL A 9 -18.83 3.56 1.38
CA VAL A 9 -20.21 3.59 0.84
C VAL A 9 -20.19 3.89 -0.66
N ALA A 10 -19.40 4.86 -1.10
CA ALA A 10 -19.27 5.20 -2.53
C ALA A 10 -18.75 4.01 -3.35
N CYS A 11 -17.69 3.35 -2.86
CA CYS A 11 -17.15 2.13 -3.48
C CYS A 11 -18.19 1.01 -3.51
N TYR A 12 -18.92 0.78 -2.42
CA TYR A 12 -19.98 -0.22 -2.35
C TYR A 12 -21.07 0.02 -3.40
N LEU A 13 -21.62 1.24 -3.46
CA LEU A 13 -22.67 1.60 -4.43
C LEU A 13 -22.18 1.50 -5.89
N PHE A 14 -20.94 1.88 -6.15
CA PHE A 14 -20.33 1.76 -7.46
C PHE A 14 -20.15 0.30 -7.86
N TYR A 15 -19.61 -0.53 -6.95
CA TYR A 15 -19.32 -1.94 -7.24
C TYR A 15 -20.57 -2.81 -7.35
N GLN A 16 -21.67 -2.43 -6.69
CA GLN A 16 -22.96 -3.10 -6.87
C GLN A 16 -23.43 -3.09 -8.35
N ARG A 17 -23.09 -2.04 -9.09
CA ARG A 17 -23.48 -1.95 -10.53
C ARG A 17 -22.74 -2.92 -11.43
N PHE A 18 -21.62 -3.46 -10.98
CA PHE A 18 -20.72 -4.34 -11.76
C PHE A 18 -20.59 -5.74 -11.17
N ASP A 19 -21.44 -6.10 -10.20
CA ASP A 19 -21.32 -7.35 -9.43
C ASP A 19 -19.91 -7.59 -8.87
N ALA A 20 -19.18 -6.51 -8.57
CA ALA A 20 -17.81 -6.56 -8.08
C ALA A 20 -17.73 -6.64 -6.54
N VAL A 21 -18.85 -6.48 -5.84
CA VAL A 21 -18.92 -6.64 -4.37
C VAL A 21 -18.63 -8.10 -4.01
N GLY A 22 -17.71 -8.31 -3.08
CA GLY A 22 -17.28 -9.64 -2.66
C GLY A 22 -16.32 -10.32 -3.64
N SER A 23 -15.90 -9.66 -4.71
CA SER A 23 -14.86 -10.19 -5.58
C SER A 23 -13.48 -9.74 -5.13
N LEU A 24 -12.46 -10.60 -5.30
CA LEU A 24 -11.07 -10.25 -5.02
C LEU A 24 -10.61 -9.04 -5.87
N ALA A 25 -11.05 -8.96 -7.12
CA ALA A 25 -10.72 -7.84 -8.01
C ALA A 25 -11.30 -6.51 -7.50
N GLY A 26 -12.56 -6.49 -7.04
CA GLY A 26 -13.18 -5.32 -6.43
C GLY A 26 -12.46 -4.90 -5.15
N PHE A 27 -12.07 -5.86 -4.32
CA PHE A 27 -11.30 -5.60 -3.12
C PHE A 27 -9.94 -4.94 -3.43
N VAL A 28 -9.16 -5.54 -4.33
CA VAL A 28 -7.87 -4.99 -4.77
C VAL A 28 -8.02 -3.59 -5.37
N ALA A 29 -9.02 -3.38 -6.21
CA ALA A 29 -9.27 -2.07 -6.82
C ALA A 29 -9.60 -0.99 -5.77
N ALA A 30 -10.43 -1.29 -4.77
CA ALA A 30 -10.77 -0.36 -3.70
C ALA A 30 -9.54 0.05 -2.88
N HIS A 31 -8.75 -0.93 -2.44
CA HIS A 31 -7.53 -0.67 -1.69
C HIS A 31 -6.47 0.06 -2.52
N THR A 32 -6.41 -0.22 -3.83
CA THR A 32 -5.54 0.53 -4.75
C THR A 32 -5.93 2.01 -4.81
N VAL A 33 -7.22 2.33 -4.97
CA VAL A 33 -7.71 3.71 -5.00
C VAL A 33 -7.38 4.45 -3.70
N LEU A 34 -7.53 3.80 -2.55
CA LEU A 34 -7.21 4.40 -1.25
C LEU A 34 -5.72 4.67 -1.06
N THR A 35 -4.87 3.77 -1.53
CA THR A 35 -3.42 3.85 -1.30
C THR A 35 -2.69 4.67 -2.37
N LEU A 36 -3.28 4.81 -3.56
CA LEU A 36 -2.69 5.48 -4.71
C LEU A 36 -2.19 6.91 -4.40
N PRO A 37 -2.93 7.78 -3.69
CA PRO A 37 -2.45 9.13 -3.37
C PRO A 37 -1.13 9.13 -2.60
N PHE A 38 -0.95 8.19 -1.68
CA PHE A 38 0.26 8.09 -0.86
C PHE A 38 1.46 7.59 -1.68
N VAL A 39 1.22 6.63 -2.58
CA VAL A 39 2.26 6.15 -3.51
C VAL A 39 2.68 7.29 -4.44
N ILE A 40 1.73 7.99 -5.05
CA ILE A 40 2.02 9.14 -5.93
C ILE A 40 2.82 10.19 -5.18
N PHE A 41 2.43 10.54 -3.96
CA PHE A 41 3.12 11.54 -3.15
C PHE A 41 4.57 11.15 -2.86
N THR A 42 4.81 9.93 -2.40
CA THR A 42 6.17 9.46 -2.06
C THR A 42 7.07 9.33 -3.29
N VAL A 43 6.54 8.80 -4.39
CA VAL A 43 7.28 8.67 -5.64
C VAL A 43 7.58 10.04 -6.24
N SER A 44 6.60 10.96 -6.29
CA SER A 44 6.80 12.31 -6.80
C SER A 44 7.84 13.09 -5.97
N ALA A 45 7.80 12.97 -4.64
CA ALA A 45 8.78 13.59 -3.76
C ALA A 45 10.22 13.05 -3.99
N THR A 46 10.35 11.80 -4.42
CA THR A 46 11.66 11.23 -4.76
C THR A 46 12.10 11.68 -6.16
N LEU A 47 11.21 11.64 -7.13
CA LEU A 47 11.48 12.08 -8.50
C LEU A 47 11.89 13.54 -8.57
N SER A 48 11.28 14.41 -7.77
CA SER A 48 11.62 15.85 -7.74
C SER A 48 13.04 16.15 -7.22
N ARG A 49 13.73 15.16 -6.66
CA ARG A 49 15.13 15.26 -6.20
C ARG A 49 16.13 14.70 -7.21
N ILE A 50 15.66 14.03 -8.24
CA ILE A 50 16.49 13.49 -9.32
C ILE A 50 16.76 14.61 -10.31
N ASP A 51 18.02 14.84 -10.63
CA ASP A 51 18.41 15.83 -11.62
C ASP A 51 17.95 15.36 -13.02
N PRO A 52 17.11 16.14 -13.71
CA PRO A 52 16.61 15.80 -15.04
C PRO A 52 17.73 15.71 -16.10
N ASP A 53 18.88 16.33 -15.86
CA ASP A 53 20.01 16.28 -16.77
C ASP A 53 20.67 14.90 -16.82
N LEU A 54 20.47 14.05 -15.82
CA LEU A 54 20.98 12.67 -15.84
C LEU A 54 20.35 11.83 -16.96
N GLU A 55 19.04 12.00 -17.17
CA GLU A 55 18.33 11.30 -18.26
C GLU A 55 18.76 11.85 -19.63
N SER A 56 18.93 13.18 -19.72
CA SER A 56 19.41 13.86 -20.91
C SER A 56 20.85 13.47 -21.26
N ALA A 57 21.73 13.31 -20.28
CA ALA A 57 23.11 12.85 -20.46
C ALA A 57 23.15 11.41 -20.98
N ALA A 58 22.31 10.52 -20.41
CA ALA A 58 22.21 9.13 -20.90
C ALA A 58 21.75 9.06 -22.37
N MET A 59 20.78 9.90 -22.75
CA MET A 59 20.33 10.00 -24.15
C MET A 59 21.41 10.56 -25.07
N SER A 60 22.21 11.49 -24.60
CA SER A 60 23.36 12.02 -25.35
C SER A 60 24.46 10.97 -25.57
N CYS A 61 24.57 9.98 -24.68
CA CYS A 61 25.43 8.82 -24.84
C CYS A 61 24.83 7.72 -25.74
N GLY A 62 23.69 7.98 -26.40
CA GLY A 62 23.05 7.06 -27.35
C GLY A 62 21.97 6.16 -26.76
N ALA A 63 21.60 6.33 -25.48
CA ALA A 63 20.48 5.61 -24.90
C ALA A 63 19.14 6.08 -25.49
N SER A 64 18.23 5.15 -25.74
CA SER A 64 16.84 5.51 -26.04
C SER A 64 16.15 6.07 -24.79
N ARG A 65 15.04 6.80 -24.93
CA ARG A 65 14.24 7.32 -23.81
C ARG A 65 13.86 6.24 -22.81
N LEU A 66 13.41 5.09 -23.32
CA LEU A 66 13.04 3.96 -22.46
C LEU A 66 14.26 3.39 -21.73
N THR A 67 15.40 3.28 -22.39
CA THR A 67 16.65 2.81 -21.80
C THR A 67 17.14 3.77 -20.71
N ALA A 68 17.11 5.07 -20.95
CA ALA A 68 17.47 6.10 -19.97
C ALA A 68 16.55 6.04 -18.75
N PHE A 69 15.23 5.94 -18.94
CA PHE A 69 14.27 5.76 -17.86
C PHE A 69 14.56 4.49 -17.01
N LEU A 70 14.73 3.33 -17.66
CA LEU A 70 14.93 2.06 -16.96
C LEU A 70 16.29 1.94 -16.26
N GLN A 71 17.34 2.57 -16.81
CA GLN A 71 18.70 2.45 -16.28
C GLN A 71 19.12 3.61 -15.36
N VAL A 72 18.47 4.75 -15.45
CA VAL A 72 18.79 5.94 -14.64
C VAL A 72 17.65 6.30 -13.72
N THR A 73 16.49 6.68 -14.26
CA THR A 73 15.38 7.25 -13.48
C THR A 73 14.75 6.21 -12.55
N LEU A 74 14.47 5.01 -13.06
CA LEU A 74 13.82 3.95 -12.28
C LEU A 74 14.68 3.46 -11.09
N PRO A 75 15.98 3.16 -11.24
CA PRO A 75 16.83 2.81 -10.12
C PRO A 75 16.97 3.92 -9.08
N LEU A 76 17.10 5.18 -9.51
CA LEU A 76 17.17 6.34 -8.61
C LEU A 76 15.84 6.59 -7.89
N SER A 77 14.70 6.22 -8.48
CA SER A 77 13.38 6.34 -7.86
C SER A 77 13.03 5.16 -6.91
N THR A 78 13.83 4.10 -6.88
CA THR A 78 13.58 2.91 -6.04
C THR A 78 13.31 3.23 -4.57
N PRO A 79 14.02 4.14 -3.89
CA PRO A 79 13.70 4.48 -2.49
C PRO A 79 12.28 5.05 -2.33
N GLY A 80 11.81 5.84 -3.31
CA GLY A 80 10.44 6.37 -3.33
C GLY A 80 9.40 5.27 -3.57
N LEU A 81 9.69 4.36 -4.50
CA LEU A 81 8.83 3.21 -4.78
C LEU A 81 8.70 2.29 -3.57
N LEU A 82 9.81 1.96 -2.91
CA LEU A 82 9.81 1.14 -1.69
C LEU A 82 9.05 1.81 -0.55
N SER A 83 9.24 3.12 -0.37
CA SER A 83 8.50 3.88 0.64
C SER A 83 7.01 3.94 0.31
N GLY A 84 6.66 4.16 -0.95
CA GLY A 84 5.27 4.15 -1.42
C GLY A 84 4.60 2.80 -1.23
N ALA A 85 5.28 1.72 -1.58
CA ALA A 85 4.79 0.35 -1.37
C ALA A 85 4.56 0.04 0.12
N LEU A 86 5.46 0.48 0.99
CA LEU A 86 5.32 0.31 2.43
C LEU A 86 4.11 1.09 2.97
N PHE A 87 3.93 2.34 2.57
CA PHE A 87 2.75 3.12 2.96
C PHE A 87 1.46 2.49 2.43
N ALA A 88 1.45 2.05 1.16
CA ALA A 88 0.30 1.35 0.58
C ALA A 88 -0.05 0.09 1.37
N PHE A 89 0.96 -0.69 1.76
CA PHE A 89 0.75 -1.88 2.58
C PHE A 89 0.16 -1.54 3.95
N ILE A 90 0.75 -0.58 4.67
CA ILE A 90 0.28 -0.19 6.01
C ILE A 90 -1.17 0.32 5.95
N ILE A 91 -1.47 1.23 5.01
CA ILE A 91 -2.81 1.81 4.87
C ILE A 91 -3.83 0.74 4.47
N SER A 92 -3.48 -0.12 3.51
CA SER A 92 -4.35 -1.21 3.07
C SER A 92 -4.63 -2.23 4.18
N PHE A 93 -3.62 -2.50 5.01
CA PHE A 93 -3.72 -3.45 6.11
C PHE A 93 -4.56 -2.92 7.28
N ASP A 94 -4.45 -1.61 7.55
CA ASP A 94 -5.16 -0.93 8.64
C ASP A 94 -6.52 -0.35 8.20
N GLU A 95 -7.10 -0.83 7.07
CA GLU A 95 -8.37 -0.33 6.53
C GLU A 95 -9.53 -1.33 6.72
N PRO A 96 -10.18 -1.33 7.89
CA PRO A 96 -11.28 -2.25 8.17
C PRO A 96 -12.61 -1.79 7.57
N VAL A 97 -12.82 -0.48 7.39
CA VAL A 97 -14.14 0.07 7.02
C VAL A 97 -14.48 -0.30 5.58
N VAL A 98 -13.59 -0.04 4.63
CA VAL A 98 -13.78 -0.41 3.23
C VAL A 98 -13.86 -1.93 3.09
N SER A 99 -13.01 -2.66 3.81
CA SER A 99 -13.03 -4.12 3.84
C SER A 99 -14.37 -4.67 4.32
N PHE A 100 -15.00 -4.05 5.32
CA PHE A 100 -16.30 -4.44 5.82
C PHE A 100 -17.41 -4.29 4.77
N PHE A 101 -17.44 -3.14 4.07
CA PHE A 101 -18.49 -2.86 3.08
C PHE A 101 -18.35 -3.68 1.80
N ILE A 102 -17.12 -3.98 1.36
CA ILE A 102 -16.85 -4.61 0.06
C ILE A 102 -16.74 -6.14 0.16
N SER A 103 -16.47 -6.69 1.36
CA SER A 103 -16.35 -8.14 1.53
C SER A 103 -17.70 -8.85 1.37
N SER A 104 -17.68 -10.03 0.72
CA SER A 104 -18.85 -10.90 0.59
C SER A 104 -19.18 -11.62 1.90
N ILE A 105 -20.43 -12.06 2.00
CA ILE A 105 -20.87 -12.96 3.08
C ILE A 105 -20.18 -14.33 2.95
N ARG A 106 -19.79 -14.75 1.74
CA ARG A 106 -19.14 -16.05 1.50
C ARG A 106 -17.65 -16.02 1.81
N ASP A 107 -16.96 -14.94 1.39
CA ASP A 107 -15.52 -14.76 1.62
C ASP A 107 -15.30 -13.67 2.68
N ARG A 108 -15.63 -14.02 3.93
CA ARG A 108 -15.51 -13.10 5.06
C ARG A 108 -14.03 -12.79 5.32
N MET A 109 -13.62 -11.58 4.97
CA MET A 109 -12.30 -11.06 5.31
C MET A 109 -12.15 -10.93 6.82
N LEU A 110 -10.92 -11.04 7.31
CA LEU A 110 -10.61 -11.01 8.74
C LEU A 110 -11.22 -9.81 9.49
N PRO A 111 -11.15 -8.56 8.99
CA PRO A 111 -11.76 -7.42 9.66
C PRO A 111 -13.27 -7.57 9.86
N ARG A 112 -13.99 -8.08 8.86
CA ARG A 112 -15.44 -8.28 8.97
C ARG A 112 -15.80 -9.35 10.00
N ARG A 113 -15.06 -10.46 10.04
CA ARG A 113 -15.24 -11.50 11.07
C ARG A 113 -15.01 -10.95 12.48
N MET A 114 -13.98 -10.13 12.65
CA MET A 114 -13.72 -9.50 13.94
C MET A 114 -14.87 -8.58 14.39
N PHE A 115 -15.49 -7.81 13.49
CA PHE A 115 -16.66 -6.98 13.81
C PHE A 115 -17.89 -7.81 14.16
N GLU A 116 -18.18 -8.87 13.38
CA GLU A 116 -19.31 -9.78 13.65
C GLU A 116 -19.13 -10.52 14.99
N ASP A 117 -17.91 -10.93 15.35
CA ASP A 117 -17.59 -11.60 16.61
C ASP A 117 -17.67 -10.65 17.82
N ILE A 118 -17.38 -9.34 17.64
CA ILE A 118 -17.56 -8.33 18.69
C ILE A 118 -19.05 -8.17 19.04
N GLU A 119 -19.93 -8.21 18.03
CA GLU A 119 -21.39 -8.12 18.24
C GLU A 119 -21.97 -9.40 18.86
N ALA A 120 -21.41 -10.57 18.52
CA ALA A 120 -21.97 -11.85 18.94
C ALA A 120 -21.51 -12.30 20.35
N SER A 121 -20.24 -12.12 20.69
CA SER A 121 -19.67 -12.40 22.02
C SER A 121 -18.17 -12.04 22.04
N LEU A 122 -17.69 -11.51 23.16
CA LEU A 122 -16.26 -11.26 23.40
C LEU A 122 -15.49 -12.58 23.54
N THR A 123 -15.15 -13.20 22.43
CA THR A 123 -14.32 -14.40 22.43
C THR A 123 -12.84 -14.04 22.57
N PRO A 124 -12.01 -14.85 23.25
CA PRO A 124 -10.56 -14.63 23.38
C PRO A 124 -9.81 -14.60 22.04
N VAL A 125 -10.46 -15.00 20.95
CA VAL A 125 -9.90 -15.05 19.60
C VAL A 125 -9.56 -13.64 19.09
N ILE A 126 -10.41 -12.63 19.37
CA ILE A 126 -10.20 -11.25 18.92
C ILE A 126 -8.90 -10.67 19.47
N PRO A 127 -8.63 -10.66 20.79
CA PRO A 127 -7.37 -10.16 21.31
C PRO A 127 -6.16 -10.98 20.84
N ALA A 128 -6.30 -12.28 20.62
CA ALA A 128 -5.22 -13.11 20.07
C ALA A 128 -4.85 -12.68 18.65
N ILE A 129 -5.85 -12.46 17.78
CA ILE A 129 -5.63 -11.96 16.42
C ILE A 129 -5.01 -10.56 16.46
N ALA A 130 -5.54 -9.66 17.28
CA ALA A 130 -5.00 -8.29 17.41
C ALA A 130 -3.52 -8.33 17.85
N THR A 131 -3.16 -9.21 18.78
CA THR A 131 -1.77 -9.39 19.22
C THR A 131 -0.88 -9.90 18.09
N LEU A 132 -1.32 -10.88 17.31
CA LEU A 132 -0.56 -11.41 16.17
C LEU A 132 -0.36 -10.34 15.10
N LEU A 133 -1.39 -9.57 14.78
CA LEU A 133 -1.29 -8.47 13.81
C LEU A 133 -0.35 -7.37 14.29
N THR A 134 -0.37 -7.04 15.57
CA THR A 134 0.55 -6.07 16.17
C THR A 134 1.99 -6.56 16.10
N LEU A 135 2.25 -7.82 16.45
CA LEU A 135 3.58 -8.41 16.36
C LEU A 135 4.09 -8.46 14.91
N LEU A 136 3.22 -8.81 13.97
CA LEU A 136 3.55 -8.78 12.55
C LEU A 136 3.93 -7.38 12.08
N SER A 137 3.16 -6.36 12.47
CA SER A 137 3.45 -4.96 12.12
C SER A 137 4.79 -4.50 12.70
N ILE A 138 5.07 -4.82 13.95
CA ILE A 138 6.36 -4.53 14.58
C ILE A 138 7.50 -5.25 13.85
N ALA A 139 7.34 -6.53 13.49
CA ALA A 139 8.36 -7.28 12.77
C ALA A 139 8.66 -6.67 11.38
N VAL A 140 7.64 -6.25 10.65
CA VAL A 140 7.78 -5.56 9.35
C VAL A 140 8.53 -4.24 9.53
N LEU A 141 8.16 -3.42 10.51
CA LEU A 141 8.83 -2.15 10.79
C LEU A 141 10.30 -2.34 11.16
N LEU A 142 10.61 -3.32 12.00
CA LEU A 142 12.00 -3.66 12.38
C LEU A 142 12.78 -4.15 11.16
N ALA A 143 12.22 -5.00 10.32
CA ALA A 143 12.87 -5.47 9.10
C ALA A 143 13.22 -4.30 8.16
N VAL A 144 12.29 -3.37 7.96
CA VAL A 144 12.51 -2.17 7.15
C VAL A 144 13.59 -1.27 7.77
N ALA A 145 13.56 -1.07 9.09
CA ALA A 145 14.56 -0.27 9.79
C ALA A 145 15.97 -0.87 9.65
N LEU A 146 16.08 -2.20 9.79
CA LEU A 146 17.35 -2.92 9.63
C LEU A 146 17.88 -2.82 8.20
N LEU A 147 17.02 -3.00 7.19
CA LEU A 147 17.42 -2.86 5.79
C LEU A 147 17.95 -1.46 5.50
N ARG A 148 17.25 -0.43 5.95
CA ARG A 148 17.70 0.97 5.79
C ARG A 148 19.04 1.22 6.49
N HIS A 149 19.24 0.67 7.69
CA HIS A 149 20.51 0.81 8.43
C HIS A 149 21.66 0.12 7.70
N MET A 150 21.43 -1.05 7.13
CA MET A 150 22.43 -1.78 6.33
C MET A 150 22.79 -1.03 5.05
N GLU A 151 21.83 -0.42 4.36
CA GLU A 151 22.08 0.39 3.17
C GLU A 151 22.92 1.65 3.50
N GLN A 152 22.62 2.32 4.61
CA GLN A 152 23.40 3.48 5.05
C GLN A 152 24.84 3.12 5.39
N ARG A 153 25.08 1.97 6.03
CA ARG A 153 26.43 1.49 6.30
C ARG A 153 27.23 1.20 5.02
N ARG A 154 26.58 0.63 3.98
CA ARG A 154 27.22 0.35 2.68
C ARG A 154 27.59 1.61 1.90
N ARG A 155 26.92 2.75 2.15
CA ARG A 155 27.22 4.02 1.49
C ARG A 155 28.37 4.79 2.17
N ASN A 156 28.69 4.45 3.41
CA ASN A 156 29.74 5.13 4.21
C ASN A 156 31.08 4.37 4.22
N THR A 157 31.15 3.24 3.53
CA THR A 157 32.39 2.50 3.19
C THR A 157 32.72 2.61 1.71
#